data_7f8f3cc1695460707f67c3165e850704
#
_entry.id   7f8f3cc1695460707f67c3165e850704
#
_cell.length_a   1.000
_cell.length_b   1.000
_cell.length_c   1.000
_cell.angle_alpha   90.00
_cell.angle_beta   90.00
_cell.angle_gamma   90.00
#
_symmetry.space_group_name_H-M   'P 1'
#
loop_
_entity.id
_entity.type
_entity.pdbx_description
1 polymer ?
#
loop_
_entity_poly.entity_id
_entity_poly.type
_entity_poly.pdbx_seq_one_letter_code
_entity_poly.pdbx_strand_id
1 'polypeptide(L)'
;RWCGGRIDEKYKDVSFLGANNDTRKLEPGQLFLALQSVRDGHDFIPAAMEKGAAAVLCTHCDGDYPAIIVDDVRIALGQIAKQERQRLGMKVVGITGSVGKSTTKEMVASVLGSTYRVSKTPVNHNNDIGMPMAILAMPEDTQVAVLEMGMNHFREIAYLSDIAKPDVGVIINIGVMHIEHLGSKEGILQAKLEITEGMGKNSPLILNGDDGLLWNAGKTMHHKPVYFGVQNTECDVLGQDVQQSEHGMSFRVQRGEQELMVTLPLEGNHYISDALAAVAVGFALNVPAE
;
A
#
# COMPACT_ATOMS: atom_id res chain seq x y z
N ARG A 1 -16.27 6.17 17.76
CA ARG A 1 -16.96 4.92 17.38
C ARG A 1 -16.06 4.00 16.54
N TRP A 2 -15.28 4.51 15.59
CA TRP A 2 -14.47 3.69 14.65
C TRP A 2 -13.34 2.88 15.31
N CYS A 3 -12.77 3.40 16.41
CA CYS A 3 -11.65 2.76 17.10
C CYS A 3 -11.98 2.35 18.55
N GLY A 4 -13.25 2.37 18.96
CA GLY A 4 -13.64 2.06 20.35
C GLY A 4 -13.15 3.09 21.39
N GLY A 5 -12.52 4.18 20.97
CA GLY A 5 -11.98 5.20 21.85
C GLY A 5 -13.07 6.01 22.57
N ARG A 6 -12.67 6.61 23.69
CA ARG A 6 -13.51 7.51 24.49
C ARG A 6 -13.06 8.95 24.24
N ILE A 7 -14.03 9.85 24.08
CA ILE A 7 -13.82 11.30 23.95
C ILE A 7 -14.80 12.01 24.88
N ASP A 8 -14.39 13.13 25.47
CA ASP A 8 -15.28 13.97 26.29
C ASP A 8 -16.45 14.47 25.42
N GLU A 9 -17.66 14.45 25.96
CA GLU A 9 -18.91 14.83 25.26
C GLU A 9 -18.84 16.22 24.63
N LYS A 10 -18.14 17.18 25.25
CA LYS A 10 -17.94 18.53 24.73
C LYS A 10 -17.11 18.59 23.43
N TYR A 11 -16.37 17.52 23.09
CA TYR A 11 -15.52 17.43 21.91
C TYR A 11 -16.03 16.42 20.87
N LYS A 12 -17.21 15.84 21.06
CA LYS A 12 -17.77 14.77 20.20
C LYS A 12 -17.92 15.14 18.73
N ASP A 13 -18.05 16.43 18.42
CA ASP A 13 -18.27 16.95 17.07
C ASP A 13 -16.98 17.46 16.41
N VAL A 14 -15.81 17.25 17.06
CA VAL A 14 -14.51 17.61 16.47
C VAL A 14 -14.22 16.73 15.27
N SER A 15 -13.90 17.38 14.15
CA SER A 15 -13.45 16.74 12.92
C SER A 15 -11.97 17.04 12.67
N PHE A 16 -11.31 16.16 11.94
CA PHE A 16 -9.91 16.33 11.56
C PHE A 16 -9.68 15.89 10.12
N LEU A 17 -8.63 16.43 9.50
CA LEU A 17 -8.18 16.07 8.14
C LEU A 17 -6.75 15.56 8.19
N GLY A 18 -6.59 14.25 7.96
CA GLY A 18 -5.29 13.62 8.06
C GLY A 18 -4.79 13.45 9.48
N ALA A 19 -3.61 12.87 9.64
CA ALA A 19 -2.99 12.61 10.92
C ALA A 19 -1.47 12.78 10.84
N ASN A 20 -0.84 13.15 11.95
CA ASN A 20 0.60 13.28 12.05
C ASN A 20 1.11 12.88 13.45
N ASN A 21 2.28 12.26 13.50
CA ASN A 21 2.98 11.89 14.75
C ASN A 21 4.22 12.76 15.02
N ASP A 22 4.52 13.72 14.14
CA ASP A 22 5.65 14.65 14.28
C ASP A 22 5.11 16.08 14.39
N THR A 23 5.22 16.68 15.57
CA THR A 23 4.75 18.05 15.80
C THR A 23 5.42 19.09 14.91
N ARG A 24 6.62 18.82 14.37
CA ARG A 24 7.32 19.74 13.45
C ARG A 24 6.64 19.82 12.08
N LYS A 25 5.98 18.73 11.66
CA LYS A 25 5.29 18.57 10.38
C LYS A 25 3.76 18.64 10.50
N LEU A 26 3.26 18.71 11.74
CA LEU A 26 1.83 18.80 12.00
C LEU A 26 1.27 20.09 11.41
N GLU A 27 0.17 19.96 10.70
CA GLU A 27 -0.60 21.07 10.14
C GLU A 27 -1.87 21.30 10.96
N PRO A 28 -2.38 22.55 11.01
CA PRO A 28 -3.65 22.86 11.71
C PRO A 28 -4.80 22.00 11.17
N GLY A 29 -5.64 21.50 12.05
CA GLY A 29 -6.77 20.64 11.71
C GLY A 29 -6.46 19.15 11.60
N GLN A 30 -5.21 18.73 11.75
CA GLN A 30 -4.83 17.31 11.77
C GLN A 30 -5.07 16.65 13.14
N LEU A 31 -5.20 15.31 13.13
CA LEU A 31 -5.15 14.46 14.32
C LEU A 31 -3.67 14.24 14.72
N PHE A 32 -3.31 14.61 15.95
CA PHE A 32 -1.99 14.26 16.47
C PHE A 32 -2.00 12.85 17.06
N LEU A 33 -0.99 12.05 16.73
CA LEU A 33 -0.83 10.66 17.18
C LEU A 33 0.24 10.62 18.28
N ALA A 34 -0.16 10.44 19.54
CA ALA A 34 0.74 10.32 20.67
C ALA A 34 1.31 8.90 20.78
N LEU A 35 2.22 8.56 19.85
CA LEU A 35 2.84 7.25 19.77
C LEU A 35 3.97 7.12 20.80
N GLN A 36 4.04 5.99 21.48
CA GLN A 36 5.19 5.61 22.30
C GLN A 36 6.29 5.01 21.41
N SER A 37 7.49 5.58 21.46
CA SER A 37 8.70 5.12 20.78
C SER A 37 9.92 5.40 21.65
N VAL A 38 11.07 5.83 21.08
CA VAL A 38 12.25 6.28 21.84
C VAL A 38 11.91 7.47 22.76
N ARG A 39 10.97 8.32 22.35
CA ARG A 39 10.35 9.37 23.17
C ARG A 39 8.87 9.08 23.31
N ASP A 40 8.28 9.46 24.43
CA ASP A 40 6.84 9.35 24.61
C ASP A 40 6.13 10.47 23.83
N GLY A 41 5.27 10.10 22.90
CA GLY A 41 4.47 11.05 22.11
C GLY A 41 3.53 11.90 22.97
N HIS A 42 3.15 11.43 24.18
CA HIS A 42 2.27 12.16 25.08
C HIS A 42 2.91 13.46 25.58
N ASP A 43 4.24 13.51 25.72
CA ASP A 43 4.97 14.72 26.10
C ASP A 43 4.79 15.87 25.10
N PHE A 44 4.41 15.56 23.86
CA PHE A 44 4.26 16.53 22.78
C PHE A 44 2.81 16.97 22.54
N ILE A 45 1.84 16.46 23.33
CA ILE A 45 0.43 16.85 23.21
C ILE A 45 0.24 18.38 23.33
N PRO A 46 0.78 19.06 24.36
CA PRO A 46 0.63 20.52 24.46
C PRO A 46 1.14 21.26 23.22
N ALA A 47 2.33 20.89 22.74
CA ALA A 47 2.91 21.51 21.54
C ALA A 47 2.11 21.23 20.26
N ALA A 48 1.51 20.05 20.13
CA ALA A 48 0.62 19.72 19.02
C ALA A 48 -0.65 20.59 19.05
N MET A 49 -1.24 20.77 20.23
CA MET A 49 -2.42 21.61 20.40
C MET A 49 -2.13 23.09 20.14
N GLU A 50 -1.00 23.60 20.60
CA GLU A 50 -0.52 24.97 20.29
C GLU A 50 -0.35 25.19 18.78
N LYS A 51 0.04 24.14 18.02
CA LYS A 51 0.13 24.18 16.57
C LYS A 51 -1.20 24.03 15.84
N GLY A 52 -2.30 23.85 16.56
CA GLY A 52 -3.64 23.78 15.99
C GLY A 52 -4.07 22.36 15.59
N ALA A 53 -3.54 21.31 16.24
CA ALA A 53 -4.13 19.98 16.12
C ALA A 53 -5.62 20.04 16.44
N ALA A 54 -6.46 19.40 15.62
CA ALA A 54 -7.90 19.37 15.88
C ALA A 54 -8.25 18.44 17.05
N ALA A 55 -7.50 17.34 17.17
CA ALA A 55 -7.66 16.35 18.23
C ALA A 55 -6.35 15.60 18.45
N VAL A 56 -6.30 14.82 19.51
CA VAL A 56 -5.18 13.93 19.86
C VAL A 56 -5.69 12.51 19.99
N LEU A 57 -4.99 11.53 19.40
CA LEU A 57 -5.18 10.10 19.67
C LEU A 57 -4.08 9.65 20.64
N CYS A 58 -4.46 9.21 21.84
CA CYS A 58 -3.54 8.94 22.92
C CYS A 58 -4.05 7.85 23.86
N THR A 59 -3.20 7.32 24.74
CA THR A 59 -3.61 6.36 25.78
C THR A 59 -4.05 7.09 27.07
N HIS A 60 -3.54 8.28 27.32
CA HIS A 60 -3.92 9.16 28.44
C HIS A 60 -3.69 10.62 28.05
N CYS A 61 -4.36 11.54 28.73
CA CYS A 61 -4.20 12.98 28.51
C CYS A 61 -4.48 13.73 29.80
N ASP A 62 -3.50 14.51 30.27
CA ASP A 62 -3.59 15.27 31.53
C ASP A 62 -4.15 16.69 31.34
N GLY A 63 -4.41 17.11 30.10
CA GLY A 63 -4.93 18.43 29.75
C GLY A 63 -6.39 18.40 29.32
N ASP A 64 -7.03 19.57 29.29
CA ASP A 64 -8.37 19.76 28.75
C ASP A 64 -8.30 19.96 27.23
N TYR A 65 -8.05 18.86 26.50
CA TYR A 65 -7.90 18.83 25.05
C TYR A 65 -8.92 17.90 24.39
N PRO A 66 -9.22 18.07 23.09
CA PRO A 66 -9.99 17.12 22.30
C PRO A 66 -9.21 15.80 22.15
N ALA A 67 -9.21 14.97 23.20
CA ALA A 67 -8.44 13.73 23.27
C ALA A 67 -9.33 12.51 23.04
N ILE A 68 -8.93 11.66 22.10
CA ILE A 68 -9.53 10.34 21.84
C ILE A 68 -8.65 9.34 22.61
N ILE A 69 -9.16 8.87 23.74
CA ILE A 69 -8.44 7.93 24.62
C ILE A 69 -8.70 6.50 24.14
N VAL A 70 -7.62 5.77 23.88
CA VAL A 70 -7.63 4.37 23.39
C VAL A 70 -6.63 3.53 24.17
N ASP A 71 -6.77 2.21 24.09
CA ASP A 71 -5.83 1.29 24.74
C ASP A 71 -4.49 1.20 24.00
N ASP A 72 -4.52 1.31 22.66
CA ASP A 72 -3.34 1.30 21.79
C ASP A 72 -3.55 2.26 20.60
N VAL A 73 -2.66 3.24 20.48
CA VAL A 73 -2.74 4.28 19.44
C VAL A 73 -2.51 3.71 18.04
N ARG A 74 -1.64 2.71 17.86
CA ARG A 74 -1.37 2.10 16.55
C ARG A 74 -2.56 1.28 16.06
N ILE A 75 -3.12 0.46 16.94
CA ILE A 75 -4.31 -0.33 16.63
C ILE A 75 -5.49 0.58 16.31
N ALA A 76 -5.70 1.61 17.11
CA ALA A 76 -6.77 2.58 16.90
C ALA A 76 -6.61 3.35 15.58
N LEU A 77 -5.39 3.77 15.24
CA LEU A 77 -5.07 4.40 13.96
C LEU A 77 -5.43 3.49 12.78
N GLY A 78 -5.04 2.22 12.83
CA GLY A 78 -5.39 1.24 11.79
C GLY A 78 -6.90 1.04 11.65
N GLN A 79 -7.63 0.98 12.77
CA GLN A 79 -9.09 0.87 12.76
C GLN A 79 -9.77 2.12 12.15
N ILE A 80 -9.29 3.31 12.48
CA ILE A 80 -9.79 4.57 11.90
C ILE A 80 -9.53 4.57 10.37
N ALA A 81 -8.31 4.24 9.94
CA ALA A 81 -7.96 4.19 8.52
C ALA A 81 -8.78 3.15 7.74
N LYS A 82 -9.04 1.97 8.34
CA LYS A 82 -9.90 0.94 7.74
C LYS A 82 -11.32 1.45 7.51
N GLN A 83 -11.89 2.17 8.48
CA GLN A 83 -13.23 2.76 8.34
C GLN A 83 -13.23 3.88 7.31
N GLU A 84 -12.19 4.72 7.29
CA GLU A 84 -12.05 5.79 6.29
C GLU A 84 -11.93 5.23 4.87
N ARG A 85 -11.12 4.18 4.67
CA ARG A 85 -11.04 3.46 3.38
C ARG A 85 -12.44 2.99 2.93
N GLN A 86 -13.24 2.45 3.86
CA GLN A 86 -14.60 1.99 3.55
C GLN A 86 -15.53 3.16 3.22
N ARG A 87 -15.42 4.28 3.96
CA ARG A 87 -16.20 5.50 3.73
C ARG A 87 -15.93 6.09 2.35
N LEU A 88 -14.66 6.17 1.96
CA LEU A 88 -14.24 6.69 0.65
C LEU A 88 -14.71 5.79 -0.51
N GLY A 89 -14.92 4.49 -0.27
CA GLY A 89 -15.40 3.56 -1.28
C GLY A 89 -14.46 3.36 -2.49
N MET A 90 -13.22 3.82 -2.37
CA MET A 90 -12.19 3.71 -3.41
C MET A 90 -11.77 2.26 -3.65
N LYS A 91 -11.35 1.92 -4.87
CA LYS A 91 -10.64 0.66 -5.15
C LYS A 91 -9.22 0.74 -4.60
N VAL A 92 -8.67 -0.40 -4.21
CA VAL A 92 -7.32 -0.46 -3.64
C VAL A 92 -6.46 -1.47 -4.40
N VAL A 93 -5.28 -1.03 -4.82
CA VAL A 93 -4.19 -1.88 -5.29
C VAL A 93 -3.15 -1.98 -4.18
N GLY A 94 -2.98 -3.16 -3.61
CA GLY A 94 -1.93 -3.45 -2.63
C GLY A 94 -0.68 -3.99 -3.31
N ILE A 95 0.49 -3.44 -3.02
CA ILE A 95 1.76 -3.84 -3.64
C ILE A 95 2.76 -4.24 -2.57
N THR A 96 3.32 -5.45 -2.69
CA THR A 96 4.44 -5.91 -1.88
C THR A 96 5.53 -6.56 -2.73
N GLY A 97 6.68 -6.78 -2.15
CA GLY A 97 7.84 -7.38 -2.81
C GLY A 97 9.10 -7.15 -1.97
N SER A 98 10.17 -7.86 -2.25
CA SER A 98 11.45 -7.61 -1.59
C SER A 98 12.07 -6.31 -2.08
N VAL A 99 12.13 -6.09 -3.38
CA VAL A 99 12.65 -4.87 -4.04
C VAL A 99 11.67 -4.38 -5.10
N GLY A 100 11.78 -3.12 -5.52
CA GLY A 100 10.99 -2.54 -6.62
C GLY A 100 9.61 -1.99 -6.20
N LYS A 101 9.15 -2.17 -4.97
CA LYS A 101 7.80 -1.75 -4.52
C LYS A 101 7.45 -0.30 -4.86
N SER A 102 8.32 0.64 -4.51
CA SER A 102 8.05 2.07 -4.75
C SER A 102 8.04 2.40 -6.23
N THR A 103 8.94 1.81 -7.04
CA THR A 103 8.95 1.99 -8.49
C THR A 103 7.70 1.42 -9.13
N THR A 104 7.32 0.17 -8.79
CA THR A 104 6.08 -0.45 -9.26
C THR A 104 4.86 0.39 -8.87
N LYS A 105 4.80 0.91 -7.63
CA LYS A 105 3.74 1.81 -7.17
C LYS A 105 3.61 3.05 -8.05
N GLU A 106 4.73 3.68 -8.40
CA GLU A 106 4.74 4.86 -9.28
C GLU A 106 4.26 4.51 -10.69
N MET A 107 4.71 3.39 -11.27
CA MET A 107 4.28 2.94 -12.59
C MET A 107 2.80 2.54 -12.59
N VAL A 108 2.32 1.81 -11.58
CA VAL A 108 0.89 1.48 -11.42
C VAL A 108 0.05 2.76 -11.33
N ALA A 109 0.48 3.72 -10.49
CA ALA A 109 -0.24 4.99 -10.37
C ALA A 109 -0.26 5.78 -11.69
N SER A 110 0.81 5.73 -12.47
CA SER A 110 0.88 6.35 -13.81
C SER A 110 -0.10 5.70 -14.79
N VAL A 111 -0.11 4.37 -14.88
CA VAL A 111 -1.05 3.62 -15.75
C VAL A 111 -2.49 3.90 -15.37
N LEU A 112 -2.82 3.81 -14.07
CA LEU A 112 -4.19 4.03 -13.60
C LEU A 112 -4.62 5.50 -13.74
N GLY A 113 -3.67 6.44 -13.64
CA GLY A 113 -3.92 7.89 -13.74
C GLY A 113 -4.42 8.35 -15.11
N SER A 114 -4.28 7.52 -16.16
CA SER A 114 -4.89 7.78 -17.46
C SER A 114 -6.43 7.70 -17.44
N THR A 115 -7.00 6.98 -16.47
CA THR A 115 -8.43 6.67 -16.40
C THR A 115 -9.08 7.10 -15.08
N TYR A 116 -8.33 7.06 -13.97
CA TYR A 116 -8.85 7.26 -12.62
C TYR A 116 -8.15 8.42 -11.90
N ARG A 117 -8.84 9.01 -10.91
CA ARG A 117 -8.19 9.86 -9.90
C ARG A 117 -7.49 8.96 -8.89
N VAL A 118 -6.17 8.95 -8.95
CA VAL A 118 -5.32 8.02 -8.20
C VAL A 118 -4.67 8.72 -7.02
N SER A 119 -4.77 8.12 -5.84
CA SER A 119 -3.92 8.43 -4.68
C SER A 119 -2.95 7.28 -4.41
N LYS A 120 -1.81 7.58 -3.81
CA LYS A 120 -0.79 6.57 -3.50
C LYS A 120 -0.10 6.86 -2.18
N THR A 121 0.44 5.82 -1.54
CA THR A 121 1.27 6.00 -0.34
C THR A 121 2.51 6.85 -0.66
N PRO A 122 2.83 7.86 0.16
CA PRO A 122 4.12 8.56 0.09
C PRO A 122 5.29 7.59 0.28
N VAL A 123 6.50 8.03 -0.07
CA VAL A 123 7.72 7.24 0.11
C VAL A 123 7.88 6.86 1.58
N ASN A 124 8.21 5.60 1.87
CA ASN A 124 8.36 5.00 3.20
C ASN A 124 7.08 4.94 4.07
N HIS A 125 5.91 5.30 3.56
CA HIS A 125 4.63 5.14 4.27
C HIS A 125 4.02 3.76 3.97
N ASN A 126 4.73 2.69 4.28
CA ASN A 126 4.39 1.30 3.93
C ASN A 126 4.26 0.36 5.13
N ASN A 127 4.16 0.91 6.34
CA ASN A 127 4.05 0.19 7.60
C ASN A 127 2.75 0.52 8.36
N ASP A 128 2.62 -0.03 9.57
CA ASP A 128 1.47 0.07 10.48
C ASP A 128 1.11 1.50 10.95
N ILE A 129 1.97 2.48 10.70
CA ILE A 129 1.73 3.90 10.97
C ILE A 129 1.57 4.68 9.66
N GLY A 130 2.53 4.50 8.74
CA GLY A 130 2.61 5.30 7.52
C GLY A 130 1.44 5.05 6.56
N MET A 131 1.08 3.79 6.31
CA MET A 131 -0.01 3.47 5.40
C MET A 131 -1.38 3.94 5.94
N PRO A 132 -1.75 3.73 7.23
CA PRO A 132 -2.95 4.32 7.79
C PRO A 132 -2.99 5.85 7.70
N MET A 133 -1.90 6.54 8.02
CA MET A 133 -1.82 8.00 7.87
C MET A 133 -2.03 8.44 6.42
N ALA A 134 -1.47 7.71 5.45
CA ALA A 134 -1.66 8.00 4.04
C ALA A 134 -3.12 7.86 3.63
N ILE A 135 -3.84 6.83 4.11
CA ILE A 135 -5.27 6.64 3.85
C ILE A 135 -6.10 7.83 4.39
N LEU A 136 -5.80 8.28 5.63
CA LEU A 136 -6.50 9.41 6.25
C LEU A 136 -6.25 10.76 5.56
N ALA A 137 -5.21 10.86 4.75
CA ALA A 137 -4.86 12.07 3.99
C ALA A 137 -5.36 12.03 2.54
N MET A 138 -6.06 10.97 2.11
CA MET A 138 -6.54 10.85 0.73
C MET A 138 -7.70 11.79 0.46
N PRO A 139 -7.73 12.45 -0.70
CA PRO A 139 -8.86 13.26 -1.14
C PRO A 139 -10.16 12.44 -1.25
N GLU A 140 -11.28 13.10 -0.96
CA GLU A 140 -12.64 12.53 -1.03
C GLU A 140 -12.99 11.94 -2.42
N ASP A 141 -12.42 12.50 -3.47
CA ASP A 141 -12.68 12.11 -4.85
C ASP A 141 -11.72 11.04 -5.38
N THR A 142 -10.88 10.45 -4.51
CA THR A 142 -9.99 9.33 -4.86
C THR A 142 -10.80 8.14 -5.35
N GLN A 143 -10.52 7.69 -6.57
CA GLN A 143 -11.18 6.51 -7.16
C GLN A 143 -10.38 5.24 -6.98
N VAL A 144 -9.06 5.35 -7.02
CA VAL A 144 -8.13 4.22 -6.79
C VAL A 144 -7.00 4.65 -5.88
N ALA A 145 -6.72 3.86 -4.86
CA ALA A 145 -5.54 4.00 -4.00
C ALA A 145 -4.50 2.93 -4.33
N VAL A 146 -3.24 3.33 -4.52
CA VAL A 146 -2.11 2.42 -4.70
C VAL A 146 -1.28 2.41 -3.43
N LEU A 147 -1.37 1.33 -2.67
CA LEU A 147 -0.81 1.18 -1.34
C LEU A 147 0.39 0.24 -1.33
N GLU A 148 1.57 0.77 -1.02
CA GLU A 148 2.77 -0.02 -0.78
C GLU A 148 2.69 -0.67 0.61
N MET A 149 2.98 -1.98 0.69
CA MET A 149 2.97 -2.78 1.92
C MET A 149 4.36 -3.38 2.16
N GLY A 150 5.03 -2.85 3.18
CA GLY A 150 6.33 -3.34 3.67
C GLY A 150 6.16 -4.28 4.86
N MET A 151 7.21 -5.07 5.13
CA MET A 151 7.25 -5.92 6.33
C MET A 151 8.69 -6.21 6.74
N ASN A 152 8.88 -6.47 8.03
CA ASN A 152 10.07 -7.04 8.63
C ASN A 152 9.78 -8.41 9.25
N HIS A 153 8.54 -8.65 9.70
CA HIS A 153 8.10 -9.84 10.42
C HIS A 153 6.82 -10.41 9.81
N PHE A 154 6.52 -11.65 10.19
CA PHE A 154 5.22 -12.24 9.89
C PHE A 154 4.06 -11.43 10.49
N ARG A 155 2.90 -11.51 9.86
CA ARG A 155 1.65 -10.85 10.23
C ARG A 155 1.58 -9.35 9.99
N GLU A 156 2.68 -8.70 9.59
CA GLU A 156 2.65 -7.27 9.29
C GLU A 156 1.89 -6.98 7.99
N ILE A 157 2.12 -7.77 6.91
CA ILE A 157 1.34 -7.61 5.67
C ILE A 157 -0.13 -8.01 5.87
N ALA A 158 -0.41 -9.04 6.68
CA ALA A 158 -1.79 -9.40 7.02
C ALA A 158 -2.53 -8.24 7.67
N TYR A 159 -1.89 -7.55 8.62
CA TYR A 159 -2.45 -6.37 9.29
C TYR A 159 -2.70 -5.22 8.28
N LEU A 160 -1.71 -4.89 7.44
CA LEU A 160 -1.86 -3.86 6.42
C LEU A 160 -2.95 -4.21 5.40
N SER A 161 -3.02 -5.46 4.98
CA SER A 161 -4.02 -5.96 4.06
C SER A 161 -5.43 -5.94 4.66
N ASP A 162 -5.56 -6.22 5.97
CA ASP A 162 -6.85 -6.11 6.67
C ASP A 162 -7.36 -4.66 6.73
N ILE A 163 -6.47 -3.67 6.88
CA ILE A 163 -6.82 -2.26 6.83
C ILE A 163 -7.21 -1.86 5.40
N ALA A 164 -6.39 -2.19 4.42
CA ALA A 164 -6.50 -1.75 3.04
C ALA A 164 -7.62 -2.45 2.27
N LYS A 165 -7.87 -3.73 2.55
CA LYS A 165 -8.81 -4.59 1.82
C LYS A 165 -8.59 -4.52 0.31
N PRO A 166 -7.43 -4.99 -0.22
CA PRO A 166 -7.09 -4.80 -1.62
C PRO A 166 -8.10 -5.44 -2.59
N ASP A 167 -8.52 -4.67 -3.58
CA ASP A 167 -9.28 -5.17 -4.73
C ASP A 167 -8.37 -5.86 -5.74
N VAL A 168 -7.08 -5.47 -5.77
CA VAL A 168 -6.01 -6.10 -6.54
C VAL A 168 -4.77 -6.22 -5.67
N GLY A 169 -4.18 -7.40 -5.57
CA GLY A 169 -2.89 -7.64 -4.90
C GLY A 169 -1.77 -7.84 -5.90
N VAL A 170 -0.57 -7.32 -5.61
CA VAL A 170 0.62 -7.47 -6.44
C VAL A 170 1.79 -7.93 -5.58
N ILE A 171 2.47 -9.01 -5.98
CA ILE A 171 3.73 -9.46 -5.39
C ILE A 171 4.79 -9.49 -6.48
N ILE A 172 5.79 -8.59 -6.36
CA ILE A 172 6.76 -8.32 -7.42
C ILE A 172 7.85 -9.38 -7.46
N ASN A 173 8.40 -9.74 -6.30
CA ASN A 173 9.51 -10.70 -6.20
C ASN A 173 9.73 -11.19 -4.76
N ILE A 174 10.46 -12.30 -4.65
CA ILE A 174 10.93 -12.88 -3.40
C ILE A 174 12.47 -12.83 -3.38
N GLY A 175 13.02 -11.83 -2.70
CA GLY A 175 14.46 -11.67 -2.49
C GLY A 175 14.93 -12.24 -1.15
N VAL A 176 16.02 -11.68 -0.65
CA VAL A 176 16.64 -12.09 0.64
C VAL A 176 16.51 -11.04 1.75
N MET A 177 15.81 -9.93 1.49
CA MET A 177 15.59 -8.88 2.50
C MET A 177 14.78 -9.43 3.67
N HIS A 178 15.21 -9.09 4.89
CA HIS A 178 14.58 -9.52 6.16
C HIS A 178 14.65 -11.03 6.43
N ILE A 179 15.58 -11.76 5.78
CA ILE A 179 15.73 -13.20 5.95
C ILE A 179 16.12 -13.56 7.39
N GLU A 180 16.81 -12.67 8.10
CA GLU A 180 17.17 -12.81 9.52
C GLU A 180 15.94 -12.93 10.44
N HIS A 181 14.81 -12.34 10.06
CA HIS A 181 13.56 -12.37 10.83
C HIS A 181 12.59 -13.47 10.34
N LEU A 182 12.71 -13.86 9.08
CA LEU A 182 11.77 -14.76 8.42
C LEU A 182 12.35 -16.16 8.14
N GLY A 183 13.64 -16.35 8.44
CA GLY A 183 14.36 -17.63 8.43
C GLY A 183 14.78 -18.14 7.05
N SER A 184 13.95 -17.97 6.01
CA SER A 184 14.25 -18.45 4.65
C SER A 184 13.51 -17.64 3.58
N LYS A 185 13.78 -17.92 2.30
CA LYS A 185 13.01 -17.36 1.17
C LYS A 185 11.55 -17.82 1.19
N GLU A 186 11.29 -19.04 1.62
CA GLU A 186 9.94 -19.60 1.79
C GLU A 186 9.20 -18.86 2.91
N GLY A 187 9.88 -18.47 4.00
CA GLY A 187 9.32 -17.61 5.05
C GLY A 187 8.99 -16.22 4.51
N ILE A 188 9.86 -15.64 3.66
CA ILE A 188 9.58 -14.35 3.00
C ILE A 188 8.37 -14.48 2.06
N LEU A 189 8.29 -15.57 1.29
CA LEU A 189 7.13 -15.87 0.44
C LEU A 189 5.85 -15.93 1.29
N GLN A 190 5.86 -16.71 2.38
CA GLN A 190 4.71 -16.84 3.27
C GLN A 190 4.25 -15.49 3.81
N ALA A 191 5.18 -14.66 4.30
CA ALA A 191 4.86 -13.33 4.82
C ALA A 191 4.27 -12.40 3.74
N LYS A 192 4.74 -12.46 2.48
CA LYS A 192 4.19 -11.65 1.39
C LYS A 192 2.82 -12.14 0.91
N LEU A 193 2.59 -13.45 0.95
CA LEU A 193 1.28 -14.04 0.63
C LEU A 193 0.19 -13.66 1.62
N GLU A 194 0.54 -13.15 2.82
CA GLU A 194 -0.41 -12.59 3.78
C GLU A 194 -1.26 -11.44 3.18
N ILE A 195 -0.82 -10.82 2.07
CA ILE A 195 -1.62 -9.81 1.37
C ILE A 195 -3.00 -10.35 0.96
N THR A 196 -3.10 -11.66 0.71
CA THR A 196 -4.35 -12.30 0.31
C THR A 196 -5.39 -12.38 1.42
N GLU A 197 -4.99 -12.26 2.69
CA GLU A 197 -5.91 -12.35 3.83
C GLU A 197 -6.92 -11.19 3.89
N GLY A 198 -6.54 -10.02 3.39
CA GLY A 198 -7.42 -8.86 3.28
C GLY A 198 -8.22 -8.80 1.98
N MET A 199 -7.86 -9.59 0.98
CA MET A 199 -8.45 -9.58 -0.36
C MET A 199 -9.78 -10.35 -0.42
N GLY A 200 -10.65 -9.95 -1.34
CA GLY A 200 -11.84 -10.74 -1.69
C GLY A 200 -11.45 -12.04 -2.41
N LYS A 201 -12.27 -13.09 -2.30
CA LYS A 201 -11.99 -14.41 -2.91
C LYS A 201 -11.75 -14.36 -4.43
N ASN A 202 -12.37 -13.41 -5.11
CA ASN A 202 -12.27 -13.23 -6.57
C ASN A 202 -11.37 -12.05 -6.96
N SER A 203 -10.74 -11.40 -5.99
CA SER A 203 -9.81 -10.30 -6.26
C SER A 203 -8.58 -10.81 -7.02
N PRO A 204 -8.17 -10.18 -8.12
CA PRO A 204 -6.98 -10.57 -8.86
C PRO A 204 -5.72 -10.48 -7.98
N LEU A 205 -4.91 -11.55 -8.00
CA LEU A 205 -3.58 -11.56 -7.42
C LEU A 205 -2.56 -11.62 -8.57
N ILE A 206 -1.76 -10.58 -8.70
CA ILE A 206 -0.78 -10.42 -9.77
C ILE A 206 0.59 -10.85 -9.25
N LEU A 207 1.19 -11.85 -9.88
CA LEU A 207 2.46 -12.47 -9.47
C LEU A 207 3.49 -12.42 -10.58
N ASN A 208 4.75 -12.22 -10.21
CA ASN A 208 5.87 -12.37 -11.13
C ASN A 208 6.09 -13.85 -11.47
N GLY A 209 5.81 -14.25 -12.70
CA GLY A 209 5.98 -15.62 -13.19
C GLY A 209 7.44 -16.01 -13.48
N ASP A 210 8.36 -15.04 -13.54
CA ASP A 210 9.80 -15.29 -13.63
C ASP A 210 10.43 -15.62 -12.26
N ASP A 211 9.70 -15.33 -11.15
CA ASP A 211 10.09 -15.74 -9.80
C ASP A 211 9.58 -17.17 -9.52
N GLY A 212 10.49 -18.14 -9.46
CA GLY A 212 10.13 -19.56 -9.31
C GLY A 212 9.34 -19.87 -8.02
N LEU A 213 9.54 -19.11 -6.94
CA LEU A 213 8.76 -19.29 -5.69
C LEU A 213 7.32 -18.80 -5.87
N LEU A 214 7.13 -17.63 -6.48
CA LEU A 214 5.79 -17.09 -6.79
C LEU A 214 5.05 -17.95 -7.80
N TRP A 215 5.75 -18.40 -8.87
CA TRP A 215 5.19 -19.30 -9.88
C TRP A 215 4.64 -20.59 -9.28
N ASN A 216 5.44 -21.25 -8.42
CA ASN A 216 5.02 -22.49 -7.78
C ASN A 216 3.93 -22.30 -6.74
N ALA A 217 4.01 -21.23 -5.95
CA ALA A 217 3.00 -20.93 -4.93
C ALA A 217 1.62 -20.71 -5.55
N GLY A 218 1.54 -19.95 -6.64
CA GLY A 218 0.27 -19.65 -7.28
C GLY A 218 -0.45 -20.86 -7.86
N LYS A 219 0.26 -21.94 -8.21
CA LYS A 219 -0.36 -23.21 -8.69
C LYS A 219 -1.22 -23.91 -7.64
N THR A 220 -0.97 -23.64 -6.35
CA THR A 220 -1.63 -24.32 -5.21
C THR A 220 -2.59 -23.40 -4.44
N MET A 221 -2.65 -22.12 -4.81
CA MET A 221 -3.48 -21.14 -4.14
C MET A 221 -4.97 -21.24 -4.53
N HIS A 222 -5.86 -20.84 -3.61
CA HIS A 222 -7.28 -20.68 -3.92
C HIS A 222 -7.56 -19.49 -4.83
N HIS A 223 -6.77 -18.42 -4.74
CA HIS A 223 -6.79 -17.31 -5.68
C HIS A 223 -6.21 -17.78 -7.01
N LYS A 224 -6.90 -17.48 -8.11
CA LYS A 224 -6.35 -17.73 -9.44
C LYS A 224 -5.45 -16.53 -9.81
N PRO A 225 -4.11 -16.67 -9.77
CA PRO A 225 -3.21 -15.57 -10.05
C PRO A 225 -3.21 -15.20 -11.53
N VAL A 226 -2.89 -13.94 -11.79
CA VAL A 226 -2.49 -13.43 -13.11
C VAL A 226 -0.97 -13.29 -13.09
N TYR A 227 -0.28 -13.98 -13.97
CA TYR A 227 1.17 -13.94 -14.02
C TYR A 227 1.68 -12.93 -15.05
N PHE A 228 2.71 -12.19 -14.68
CA PHE A 228 3.50 -11.37 -15.60
C PHE A 228 4.94 -11.84 -15.63
N GLY A 229 5.62 -11.67 -16.76
CA GLY A 229 7.03 -12.06 -16.88
C GLY A 229 7.62 -11.77 -18.26
N VAL A 230 8.92 -12.03 -18.41
CA VAL A 230 9.68 -11.90 -19.66
C VAL A 230 10.25 -13.25 -20.07
N GLN A 231 10.71 -14.05 -19.09
CA GLN A 231 11.40 -15.31 -19.34
C GLN A 231 10.42 -16.50 -19.38
N ASN A 232 9.43 -16.51 -18.53
CA ASN A 232 8.43 -17.56 -18.47
C ASN A 232 7.31 -17.27 -19.49
N THR A 233 7.33 -17.97 -20.59
CA THR A 233 6.36 -17.82 -21.71
C THR A 233 4.94 -18.30 -21.38
N GLU A 234 4.73 -18.91 -20.22
CA GLU A 234 3.40 -19.31 -19.75
C GLU A 234 2.67 -18.18 -18.98
N CYS A 235 3.28 -16.99 -18.88
CA CYS A 235 2.66 -15.83 -18.22
C CYS A 235 1.48 -15.28 -19.02
N ASP A 236 0.47 -14.78 -18.30
CA ASP A 236 -0.73 -14.14 -18.88
C ASP A 236 -0.39 -12.78 -19.52
N VAL A 237 0.58 -12.06 -18.94
CA VAL A 237 1.09 -10.76 -19.42
C VAL A 237 2.58 -10.91 -19.68
N LEU A 238 2.94 -11.05 -20.95
CA LEU A 238 4.31 -11.40 -21.38
C LEU A 238 4.99 -10.20 -22.05
N GLY A 239 6.18 -9.85 -21.55
CA GLY A 239 7.07 -8.88 -22.19
C GLY A 239 7.97 -9.54 -23.22
N GLN A 240 8.00 -8.98 -24.44
CA GLN A 240 8.76 -9.52 -25.57
C GLN A 240 9.48 -8.40 -26.32
N ASP A 241 10.41 -8.77 -27.20
CA ASP A 241 11.09 -7.86 -28.13
C ASP A 241 11.72 -6.64 -27.44
N VAL A 242 12.38 -6.88 -26.31
CA VAL A 242 13.01 -5.82 -25.51
C VAL A 242 14.13 -5.16 -26.31
N GLN A 243 14.03 -3.87 -26.52
CA GLN A 243 15.03 -3.03 -27.19
C GLN A 243 15.50 -1.94 -26.24
N GLN A 244 16.80 -1.74 -26.17
CA GLN A 244 17.44 -0.68 -25.42
C GLN A 244 17.96 0.40 -26.38
N SER A 245 17.76 1.67 -26.03
CA SER A 245 18.23 2.83 -26.77
C SER A 245 18.87 3.85 -25.84
N GLU A 246 19.47 4.90 -26.38
CA GLU A 246 19.98 6.05 -25.59
C GLU A 246 18.90 6.82 -24.82
N HIS A 247 17.62 6.56 -25.11
CA HIS A 247 16.48 7.26 -24.52
C HIS A 247 15.64 6.36 -23.59
N GLY A 248 16.14 5.14 -23.28
CA GLY A 248 15.46 4.17 -22.41
C GLY A 248 15.20 2.84 -23.12
N MET A 249 14.13 2.18 -22.72
CA MET A 249 13.77 0.84 -23.21
C MET A 249 12.39 0.84 -23.85
N SER A 250 12.20 0.02 -24.87
CA SER A 250 10.90 -0.32 -25.42
C SER A 250 10.72 -1.81 -25.51
N PHE A 251 9.49 -2.29 -25.34
CA PHE A 251 9.16 -3.72 -25.43
C PHE A 251 7.68 -3.89 -25.78
N ARG A 252 7.37 -5.02 -26.36
CA ARG A 252 6.00 -5.43 -26.66
C ARG A 252 5.44 -6.20 -25.47
N VAL A 253 4.22 -5.88 -25.07
CA VAL A 253 3.46 -6.61 -24.06
C VAL A 253 2.34 -7.37 -24.76
N GLN A 254 2.27 -8.68 -24.52
CA GLN A 254 1.22 -9.56 -25.03
C GLN A 254 0.33 -10.06 -23.89
N ARG A 255 -1.00 -10.01 -24.10
CA ARG A 255 -2.01 -10.64 -23.24
C ARG A 255 -3.08 -11.28 -24.10
N GLY A 256 -3.02 -12.59 -24.29
CA GLY A 256 -3.87 -13.28 -25.25
C GLY A 256 -3.67 -12.73 -26.67
N GLU A 257 -4.73 -12.19 -27.29
CA GLU A 257 -4.70 -11.57 -28.62
C GLU A 257 -4.35 -10.06 -28.57
N GLN A 258 -4.28 -9.46 -27.37
CA GLN A 258 -3.98 -8.03 -27.22
C GLN A 258 -2.46 -7.81 -27.19
N GLU A 259 -2.01 -6.80 -27.92
CA GLU A 259 -0.61 -6.36 -27.94
C GLU A 259 -0.52 -4.86 -27.68
N LEU A 260 0.48 -4.45 -26.89
CA LEU A 260 0.80 -3.08 -26.57
C LEU A 260 2.28 -2.84 -26.77
N MET A 261 2.66 -1.63 -27.22
CA MET A 261 4.05 -1.17 -27.14
C MET A 261 4.22 -0.31 -25.91
N VAL A 262 5.20 -0.66 -25.08
CA VAL A 262 5.56 0.10 -23.88
C VAL A 262 6.94 0.72 -24.09
N THR A 263 7.05 2.02 -23.77
CA THR A 263 8.33 2.74 -23.77
C THR A 263 8.58 3.30 -22.38
N LEU A 264 9.75 3.03 -21.84
CA LEU A 264 10.20 3.51 -20.54
C LEU A 264 11.41 4.43 -20.72
N PRO A 265 11.40 5.67 -20.22
CA PRO A 265 12.56 6.55 -20.22
C PRO A 265 13.54 6.17 -19.09
N LEU A 266 13.79 4.87 -18.92
CA LEU A 266 14.59 4.28 -17.85
C LEU A 266 15.43 3.15 -18.44
N GLU A 267 16.63 2.94 -17.86
CA GLU A 267 17.54 1.86 -18.25
C GLU A 267 17.61 0.81 -17.15
N GLY A 268 17.50 -0.46 -17.53
CA GLY A 268 17.66 -1.62 -16.63
C GLY A 268 16.47 -2.59 -16.68
N ASN A 269 16.79 -3.86 -16.85
CA ASN A 269 15.80 -4.93 -17.06
C ASN A 269 14.79 -5.09 -15.91
N HIS A 270 15.13 -4.67 -14.69
CA HIS A 270 14.21 -4.74 -13.55
C HIS A 270 13.00 -3.81 -13.73
N TYR A 271 13.15 -2.67 -14.46
CA TYR A 271 12.03 -1.77 -14.74
C TYR A 271 11.01 -2.39 -15.71
N ILE A 272 11.42 -3.37 -16.55
CA ILE A 272 10.48 -4.09 -17.41
C ILE A 272 9.51 -4.90 -16.56
N SER A 273 10.03 -5.60 -15.54
CA SER A 273 9.21 -6.37 -14.60
C SER A 273 8.22 -5.47 -13.84
N ASP A 274 8.68 -4.30 -13.35
CA ASP A 274 7.84 -3.31 -12.66
C ASP A 274 6.73 -2.77 -13.60
N ALA A 275 7.08 -2.50 -14.86
CA ALA A 275 6.12 -2.03 -15.88
C ALA A 275 5.11 -3.10 -16.27
N LEU A 276 5.53 -4.37 -16.41
CA LEU A 276 4.64 -5.49 -16.68
C LEU A 276 3.62 -5.69 -15.54
N ALA A 277 4.07 -5.55 -14.29
CA ALA A 277 3.16 -5.54 -13.15
C ALA A 277 2.14 -4.40 -13.24
N ALA A 278 2.58 -3.20 -13.62
CA ALA A 278 1.70 -2.04 -13.79
C ALA A 278 0.67 -2.25 -14.93
N VAL A 279 1.09 -2.80 -16.06
CA VAL A 279 0.20 -3.15 -17.19
C VAL A 279 -0.80 -4.22 -16.75
N ALA A 280 -0.38 -5.26 -16.01
CA ALA A 280 -1.26 -6.30 -15.49
C ALA A 280 -2.35 -5.71 -14.55
N VAL A 281 -1.98 -4.73 -13.70
CA VAL A 281 -2.93 -3.99 -12.87
C VAL A 281 -3.90 -3.17 -13.74
N GLY A 282 -3.39 -2.48 -14.77
CA GLY A 282 -4.21 -1.73 -15.72
C GLY A 282 -5.29 -2.61 -16.35
N PHE A 283 -4.91 -3.79 -16.83
CA PHE A 283 -5.86 -4.77 -17.35
C PHE A 283 -6.88 -5.25 -16.29
N ALA A 284 -6.42 -5.51 -15.06
CA ALA A 284 -7.30 -5.96 -13.97
C ALA A 284 -8.35 -4.91 -13.58
N LEU A 285 -8.05 -3.63 -13.77
CA LEU A 285 -8.95 -2.51 -13.48
C LEU A 285 -9.60 -1.91 -14.75
N ASN A 286 -9.48 -2.58 -15.90
CA ASN A 286 -10.09 -2.19 -17.18
C ASN A 286 -9.62 -0.81 -17.68
N VAL A 287 -8.34 -0.48 -17.51
CA VAL A 287 -7.73 0.68 -18.16
C VAL A 287 -7.69 0.39 -19.68
N PRO A 288 -8.15 1.31 -20.54
CA PRO A 288 -8.01 1.15 -21.99
C PRO A 288 -6.54 0.99 -22.40
N ALA A 289 -6.33 0.21 -23.46
CA ALA A 289 -5.01 -0.09 -23.98
C ALA A 289 -4.45 0.97 -24.97
N GLU A 290 -5.16 2.09 -25.12
CA GLU A 290 -4.85 3.19 -26.06
C GLU A 290 -3.92 4.23 -25.47
#